data_7aebb06f5e0dac1062ac432cf160e4ea
#
_entry.id   7aebb06f5e0dac1062ac432cf160e4ea
#
_cell.length_a   1.000
_cell.length_b   1.000
_cell.length_c   1.000
_cell.angle_alpha   90.00
_cell.angle_beta   90.00
_cell.angle_gamma   90.00
#
_symmetry.space_group_name_H-M   'P 1'
#
loop_
_entity.id
_entity.type
_entity.pdbx_description
1 polymer ?
#
loop_
_entity_poly.entity_id
_entity_poly.type
_entity_poly.pdbx_seq_one_letter_code
_entity_poly.pdbx_strand_id
1 'polypeptide(L)'
;MKNVRITAVRKASYLDLMAQYENPIEHSCDVEQGQSWISIGGNRPENFCLSAWESMEFFVRELANGGGNFFDGWMKNPYSAMISCNDGFRPVSFYLEVTEDDL
;
A
#
# COMPACT_ATOMS: atom_id res chain seq x y z
N MET A 1 8.79 13.61 12.40
CA MET A 1 7.89 12.63 11.77
C MET A 1 8.58 11.30 11.61
N LYS A 2 7.83 10.24 11.67
CA LYS A 2 8.36 8.89 11.49
C LYS A 2 8.34 8.50 10.02
N ASN A 3 9.27 7.63 9.64
CA ASN A 3 9.25 7.03 8.31
C ASN A 3 8.31 5.82 8.32
N VAL A 4 7.70 5.55 7.17
CA VAL A 4 6.80 4.42 7.01
C VAL A 4 7.31 3.56 5.86
N ARG A 5 7.52 2.27 6.14
CA ARG A 5 7.87 1.30 5.11
C ARG A 5 6.60 0.78 4.47
N ILE A 6 6.59 0.75 3.15
CA ILE A 6 5.49 0.23 2.34
C ILE A 6 6.02 -1.00 1.63
N THR A 7 5.45 -2.17 1.89
CA THR A 7 5.89 -3.43 1.28
C THR A 7 4.74 -4.06 0.51
N ALA A 8 4.97 -4.42 -0.75
CA ALA A 8 4.02 -5.18 -1.55
C ALA A 8 4.12 -6.65 -1.12
N VAL A 9 3.19 -7.09 -0.25
CA VAL A 9 3.27 -8.41 0.35
C VAL A 9 2.55 -9.48 -0.46
N ARG A 10 1.61 -9.09 -1.31
CA ARG A 10 0.90 -10.03 -2.18
C ARG A 10 0.36 -9.33 -3.40
N LYS A 11 0.48 -9.97 -4.55
CA LYS A 11 -0.15 -9.53 -5.80
C LYS A 11 -1.09 -10.64 -6.25
N ALA A 12 -2.37 -10.33 -6.38
CA ALA A 12 -3.39 -11.26 -6.81
C ALA A 12 -3.81 -10.99 -8.25
N SER A 13 -4.47 -11.96 -8.88
CA SER A 13 -5.05 -11.82 -10.21
C SER A 13 -6.36 -12.60 -10.25
N TYR A 14 -7.44 -11.92 -10.57
CA TYR A 14 -8.77 -12.54 -10.64
C TYR A 14 -9.12 -12.75 -12.11
N LEU A 15 -8.63 -13.85 -12.67
CA LEU A 15 -8.76 -14.15 -14.12
C LEU A 15 -10.21 -14.23 -14.57
N ASP A 16 -11.09 -14.74 -13.74
CA ASP A 16 -12.53 -14.84 -14.05
C ASP A 16 -13.17 -13.45 -14.16
N LEU A 17 -12.83 -12.54 -13.26
CA LEU A 17 -13.36 -11.18 -13.30
C LEU A 17 -12.80 -10.40 -14.48
N MET A 18 -11.52 -10.61 -14.81
CA MET A 18 -10.91 -9.98 -15.98
C MET A 18 -11.60 -10.45 -17.27
N ALA A 19 -11.84 -11.75 -17.39
CA ALA A 19 -12.48 -12.30 -18.58
C ALA A 19 -13.90 -11.79 -18.75
N GLN A 20 -14.60 -11.54 -17.66
CA GLN A 20 -16.01 -11.14 -17.69
C GLN A 20 -16.19 -9.63 -17.85
N TYR A 21 -15.34 -8.81 -17.26
CA TYR A 21 -15.59 -7.37 -17.13
C TYR A 21 -14.51 -6.46 -17.71
N GLU A 22 -13.28 -6.93 -17.87
CA GLU A 22 -12.19 -6.06 -18.26
C GLU A 22 -11.95 -6.10 -19.77
N ASN A 23 -11.74 -4.92 -20.35
CA ASN A 23 -11.25 -4.85 -21.73
C ASN A 23 -9.78 -5.25 -21.77
N PRO A 24 -9.30 -5.79 -22.92
CA PRO A 24 -7.87 -6.10 -23.05
C PRO A 24 -7.02 -4.85 -22.79
N ILE A 25 -5.95 -5.01 -22.02
CA ILE A 25 -5.01 -3.93 -21.72
C ILE A 25 -3.60 -4.36 -22.12
N GLU A 26 -2.82 -3.39 -22.60
CA GLU A 26 -1.43 -3.65 -23.01
C GLU A 26 -0.49 -3.70 -21.81
N HIS A 27 -0.81 -2.94 -20.77
CA HIS A 27 0.05 -2.84 -19.59
C HIS A 27 -0.76 -3.11 -18.34
N SER A 28 -0.24 -3.98 -17.50
CA SER A 28 -0.73 -4.16 -16.15
C SER A 28 0.21 -3.41 -15.19
N CYS A 29 -0.16 -3.38 -13.91
CA CYS A 29 0.69 -2.83 -12.86
C CYS A 29 2.04 -3.57 -12.82
N ASP A 30 3.14 -2.83 -12.79
CA ASP A 30 4.49 -3.39 -12.75
C ASP A 30 5.04 -3.56 -11.34
N VAL A 31 4.24 -3.30 -10.32
CA VAL A 31 4.61 -3.59 -8.94
C VAL A 31 4.78 -5.10 -8.75
N GLU A 32 5.86 -5.50 -8.13
CA GLU A 32 6.15 -6.92 -7.88
C GLU A 32 6.07 -7.23 -6.39
N GLN A 33 5.62 -8.45 -6.09
CA GLN A 33 5.56 -8.94 -4.71
C GLN A 33 6.97 -8.94 -4.11
N GLY A 34 7.09 -8.41 -2.89
CA GLY A 34 8.37 -8.29 -2.20
C GLY A 34 9.03 -6.93 -2.33
N GLN A 35 8.58 -6.10 -3.27
CA GLN A 35 9.08 -4.74 -3.42
C GLN A 35 8.73 -3.89 -2.20
N SER A 36 9.64 -2.98 -1.82
CA SER A 36 9.37 -2.07 -0.71
C SER A 36 9.83 -0.66 -1.01
N TRP A 37 9.23 0.29 -0.33
CA TRP A 37 9.54 1.72 -0.43
C TRP A 37 9.49 2.33 0.95
N ILE A 38 10.16 3.47 1.12
CA ILE A 38 10.11 4.25 2.37
C ILE A 38 9.42 5.58 2.09
N SER A 39 8.33 5.84 2.80
CA SER A 39 7.71 7.15 2.82
C SER A 39 8.39 8.00 3.87
N ILE A 40 8.98 9.11 3.44
CA ILE A 40 9.69 10.04 4.32
C ILE A 40 8.77 11.23 4.59
N GLY A 41 8.47 11.46 5.87
CA GLY A 41 7.62 12.59 6.26
C GLY A 41 6.19 12.52 5.76
N GLY A 42 5.69 11.31 5.49
CA GLY A 42 4.33 11.13 4.98
C GLY A 42 4.17 11.40 3.50
N ASN A 43 5.27 11.54 2.76
CA ASN A 43 5.26 11.84 1.34
C ASN A 43 5.27 10.58 0.48
N ARG A 44 4.70 10.70 -0.72
CA ARG A 44 4.74 9.60 -1.68
C ARG A 44 6.19 9.32 -2.06
N PRO A 45 6.63 8.04 -1.96
CA PRO A 45 7.98 7.69 -2.43
C PRO A 45 8.12 7.96 -3.93
N GLU A 46 9.35 8.28 -4.36
CA GLU A 46 9.64 8.53 -5.76
C GLU A 46 9.27 7.31 -6.60
N ASN A 47 8.61 7.55 -7.72
CA ASN A 47 8.17 6.53 -8.68
C ASN A 47 7.16 5.52 -8.12
N PHE A 48 6.58 5.80 -6.97
CA PHE A 48 5.52 4.94 -6.42
C PHE A 48 4.21 5.18 -7.18
N CYS A 49 3.47 4.11 -7.43
CA CYS A 49 2.20 4.15 -8.15
C CYS A 49 1.22 5.15 -7.52
N LEU A 50 0.78 6.14 -8.28
CA LEU A 50 -0.11 7.17 -7.77
C LEU A 50 -1.47 6.60 -7.34
N SER A 51 -2.01 5.66 -8.09
CA SER A 51 -3.28 5.02 -7.75
C SER A 51 -3.19 4.27 -6.43
N ALA A 52 -2.09 3.54 -6.20
CA ALA A 52 -1.87 2.86 -4.92
C ALA A 52 -1.68 3.87 -3.80
N TRP A 53 -0.94 4.95 -4.06
CA TRP A 53 -0.72 6.00 -3.08
C TRP A 53 -2.04 6.62 -2.61
N GLU A 54 -2.94 6.90 -3.53
CA GLU A 54 -4.25 7.48 -3.21
C GLU A 54 -5.05 6.59 -2.26
N SER A 55 -4.89 5.28 -2.36
CA SER A 55 -5.60 4.35 -1.47
C SER A 55 -5.01 4.29 -0.07
N MET A 56 -3.75 4.69 0.12
CA MET A 56 -3.04 4.51 1.39
C MET A 56 -2.58 5.81 2.04
N GLU A 57 -2.66 6.94 1.36
CA GLU A 57 -2.09 8.21 1.82
C GLU A 57 -2.55 8.58 3.23
N PHE A 58 -3.82 8.44 3.52
CA PHE A 58 -4.36 8.74 4.85
C PHE A 58 -3.63 7.92 5.92
N PHE A 59 -3.49 6.62 5.69
CA PHE A 59 -2.88 5.72 6.67
C PHE A 59 -1.39 6.01 6.85
N VAL A 60 -0.69 6.26 5.75
CA VAL A 60 0.74 6.58 5.81
C VAL A 60 0.96 7.86 6.61
N ARG A 61 0.17 8.89 6.37
CA ARG A 61 0.31 10.17 7.08
C ARG A 61 -0.03 10.05 8.55
N GLU A 62 -1.07 9.30 8.89
CA GLU A 62 -1.39 9.04 10.29
C GLU A 62 -0.24 8.34 11.01
N LEU A 63 0.34 7.32 10.38
CA LEU A 63 1.47 6.60 10.95
C LEU A 63 2.69 7.51 11.10
N ALA A 64 2.97 8.33 10.08
CA ALA A 64 4.10 9.26 10.11
C ALA A 64 3.98 10.27 11.25
N ASN A 65 2.77 10.65 11.61
CA ASN A 65 2.50 11.62 12.68
C ASN A 65 2.33 10.98 14.07
N GLY A 66 2.64 9.69 14.20
CA GLY A 66 2.58 8.99 15.47
C GLY A 66 1.24 8.32 15.77
N GLY A 67 0.29 8.37 14.82
CA GLY A 67 -0.99 7.70 14.95
C GLY A 67 -0.90 6.20 14.70
N GLY A 68 -2.02 5.53 14.78
CA GLY A 68 -2.08 4.09 14.57
C GLY A 68 -3.36 3.51 15.15
N ASN A 69 -3.30 2.23 15.47
CA ASN A 69 -4.42 1.48 16.03
C ASN A 69 -5.71 1.67 15.22
N PHE A 70 -5.57 1.56 13.89
CA PHE A 70 -6.71 1.73 12.97
C PHE A 70 -7.81 0.71 13.30
N PHE A 71 -9.06 1.18 13.21
CA PHE A 71 -10.24 0.34 13.47
C PHE A 71 -10.20 -0.35 14.82
N ASP A 72 -9.52 0.26 15.80
CA ASP A 72 -9.50 -0.18 17.20
C ASP A 72 -9.14 -1.67 17.34
N GLY A 73 -7.86 -1.98 17.10
CA GLY A 73 -7.34 -3.33 17.27
C GLY A 73 -7.35 -4.19 16.03
N TRP A 74 -7.44 -3.57 14.85
CA TRP A 74 -7.45 -4.30 13.58
C TRP A 74 -6.14 -5.03 13.31
N MET A 75 -5.00 -4.35 13.49
CA MET A 75 -3.69 -4.93 13.17
C MET A 75 -3.00 -5.45 14.43
N LYS A 76 -2.27 -6.57 14.29
CA LYS A 76 -1.44 -7.09 15.39
C LYS A 76 -0.41 -6.08 15.83
N ASN A 77 0.23 -5.39 14.87
CA ASN A 77 1.09 -4.25 15.16
C ASN A 77 0.21 -2.99 15.07
N PRO A 78 -0.03 -2.27 16.18
CA PRO A 78 -0.90 -1.09 16.15
C PRO A 78 -0.35 0.05 15.30
N TYR A 79 0.95 0.04 14.99
CA TYR A 79 1.57 1.07 14.13
C TYR A 79 1.78 0.55 12.71
N SER A 80 0.77 -0.10 12.17
CA SER A 80 0.78 -0.66 10.84
C SER A 80 -0.62 -0.68 10.24
N ALA A 81 -0.69 -0.96 8.94
CA ALA A 81 -1.95 -1.14 8.22
C ALA A 81 -1.74 -2.04 7.01
N MET A 82 -2.78 -2.74 6.61
CA MET A 82 -2.76 -3.55 5.38
C MET A 82 -3.75 -2.92 4.41
N ILE A 83 -3.24 -2.32 3.34
CA ILE A 83 -4.05 -1.56 2.40
C ILE A 83 -3.86 -2.12 1.00
N SER A 84 -4.95 -2.30 0.28
CA SER A 84 -4.93 -2.73 -1.11
C SER A 84 -4.94 -1.52 -2.04
N CYS A 85 -4.29 -1.64 -3.21
CA CYS A 85 -4.50 -0.67 -4.28
C CYS A 85 -5.94 -0.77 -4.81
N ASN A 86 -6.32 0.19 -5.68
CA ASN A 86 -7.71 0.30 -6.14
C ASN A 86 -8.06 -0.61 -7.33
N ASP A 87 -7.14 -1.43 -7.81
CA ASP A 87 -7.40 -2.35 -8.92
C ASP A 87 -8.12 -3.59 -8.41
N GLY A 88 -9.39 -3.75 -8.76
CA GLY A 88 -10.19 -4.89 -8.36
C GLY A 88 -9.90 -6.18 -9.12
N PHE A 89 -9.13 -6.11 -10.23
CA PHE A 89 -8.77 -7.28 -11.01
C PHE A 89 -7.43 -7.87 -10.62
N ARG A 90 -6.46 -6.98 -10.30
CA ARG A 90 -5.09 -7.37 -9.92
C ARG A 90 -4.66 -6.63 -8.67
N PRO A 91 -5.38 -6.84 -7.53
CA PRO A 91 -5.06 -6.07 -6.33
C PRO A 91 -3.70 -6.44 -5.78
N VAL A 92 -2.98 -5.41 -5.34
CA VAL A 92 -1.73 -5.57 -4.60
C VAL A 92 -2.01 -5.19 -3.16
N SER A 93 -1.67 -6.08 -2.22
CA SER A 93 -1.79 -5.79 -0.80
C SER A 93 -0.47 -5.21 -0.31
N PHE A 94 -0.55 -4.04 0.31
CA PHE A 94 0.62 -3.34 0.86
C PHE A 94 0.56 -3.35 2.38
N TYR A 95 1.68 -3.75 2.99
CA TYR A 95 1.85 -3.64 4.43
C TYR A 95 2.57 -2.33 4.73
N LEU A 96 1.93 -1.50 5.53
CA LEU A 96 2.46 -0.21 5.95
C LEU A 96 2.90 -0.34 7.40
N GLU A 97 4.16 -0.02 7.71
CA GLU A 97 4.65 -0.11 9.07
C GLU A 97 5.58 1.06 9.39
N VAL A 98 5.46 1.56 10.61
CA VAL A 98 6.38 2.58 11.09
C VAL A 98 7.76 1.93 11.25
N THR A 99 8.80 2.59 10.74
CA THR A 99 10.17 2.14 10.94
C THR A 99 10.75 2.80 12.20
N GLU A 100 11.86 2.27 12.71
CA GLU A 100 12.54 2.87 13.84
C GLU A 100 13.36 4.11 13.44
N ASP A 101 13.53 4.32 12.14
CA ASP A 101 14.32 5.43 11.62
C ASP A 101 13.47 6.69 11.58
N ASP A 102 13.76 7.64 12.44
CA ASP A 102 13.15 8.96 12.43
C ASP A 102 13.95 9.90 11.55
N LEU A 103 13.24 10.87 11.00
CA LEU A 103 13.91 11.96 10.27
C LEU A 103 14.56 12.95 11.21
#